data_30d6adb3c7ba9e76613a8cb9a9375343
#
_entry.id   30d6adb3c7ba9e76613a8cb9a9375343
#
_cell.length_a   1.000
_cell.length_b   1.000
_cell.length_c   1.000
_cell.angle_alpha   90.00
_cell.angle_beta   90.00
_cell.angle_gamma   90.00
#
_symmetry.space_group_name_H-M   'P 1'
#
loop_
_entity.id
_entity.type
_entity.pdbx_description
1 polymer ?
#
loop_
_entity_poly.entity_id
_entity_poly.type
_entity_poly.pdbx_seq_one_letter_code
_entity_poly.pdbx_strand_id
1 'polypeptide(L)'
;MIDDNKVDDALEYLRTNASKAAQARAHKVYVEEFRKTVKAQQMALRLNLPVNAQEREAYASEEYQKHLLAIKDAVYQDELNRWGMVAATSLIEAWRTQNANSRSQGKMQ
;
A
#
# COMPACT_ATOMS: atom_id res chain seq x y z
N MET A 1 -17.51 -24.71 -2.48
CA MET A 1 -18.12 -23.93 -1.37
C MET A 1 -17.04 -23.41 -0.44
N ILE A 2 -17.19 -22.18 0.04
CA ILE A 2 -16.20 -21.58 0.95
C ILE A 2 -16.44 -22.10 2.36
N ASP A 3 -15.36 -22.62 2.95
CA ASP A 3 -15.35 -23.22 4.27
C ASP A 3 -15.35 -22.13 5.35
N ASP A 4 -16.08 -22.36 6.44
CA ASP A 4 -16.18 -21.44 7.58
C ASP A 4 -14.81 -21.11 8.19
N ASN A 5 -13.87 -22.06 8.20
CA ASN A 5 -12.53 -21.84 8.72
C ASN A 5 -11.77 -20.81 7.88
N LYS A 6 -11.98 -20.78 6.56
CA LYS A 6 -11.36 -19.78 5.67
C LYS A 6 -11.93 -18.39 5.93
N VAL A 7 -13.23 -18.32 6.26
CA VAL A 7 -13.87 -17.04 6.61
C VAL A 7 -13.32 -16.54 7.94
N ASP A 8 -13.18 -17.41 8.93
CA ASP A 8 -12.59 -17.03 10.22
C ASP A 8 -11.16 -16.52 10.05
N ASP A 9 -10.36 -17.19 9.20
CA ASP A 9 -9.01 -16.76 8.89
C ASP A 9 -8.99 -15.39 8.22
N ALA A 10 -9.94 -15.14 7.29
CA ALA A 10 -10.05 -13.86 6.59
C ALA A 10 -10.43 -12.74 7.57
N LEU A 11 -11.37 -12.99 8.49
CA LEU A 11 -11.77 -12.02 9.51
C LEU A 11 -10.60 -11.70 10.45
N GLU A 12 -9.89 -12.74 10.90
CA GLU A 12 -8.70 -12.56 11.74
C GLU A 12 -7.61 -11.78 11.03
N TYR A 13 -7.37 -12.06 9.75
CA TYR A 13 -6.42 -11.32 8.93
C TYR A 13 -6.79 -9.83 8.89
N LEU A 14 -8.06 -9.50 8.62
CA LEU A 14 -8.51 -8.10 8.57
C LEU A 14 -8.30 -7.41 9.91
N ARG A 15 -8.63 -8.10 11.00
CA ARG A 15 -8.50 -7.54 12.35
C ARG A 15 -7.04 -7.28 12.72
N THR A 16 -6.17 -8.25 12.47
CA THR A 16 -4.75 -8.15 12.86
C THR A 16 -3.92 -7.30 11.92
N ASN A 17 -4.31 -7.19 10.65
CA ASN A 17 -3.54 -6.48 9.64
C ASN A 17 -3.90 -4.99 9.52
N ALA A 18 -4.96 -4.53 10.17
CA ALA A 18 -5.44 -3.16 10.02
C ALA A 18 -4.38 -2.12 10.40
N SER A 19 -3.72 -2.30 11.54
CA SER A 19 -2.65 -1.40 11.99
C SER A 19 -1.45 -1.42 11.05
N LYS A 20 -1.04 -2.60 10.60
CA LYS A 20 0.07 -2.75 9.66
C LYS A 20 -0.24 -2.08 8.32
N ALA A 21 -1.47 -2.24 7.82
CA ALA A 21 -1.91 -1.61 6.57
C ALA A 21 -1.90 -0.07 6.70
N ALA A 22 -2.38 0.45 7.83
CA ALA A 22 -2.38 1.89 8.09
C ALA A 22 -0.95 2.44 8.16
N GLN A 23 -0.04 1.73 8.83
CA GLN A 23 1.37 2.14 8.91
C GLN A 23 2.05 2.12 7.54
N ALA A 24 1.79 1.10 6.73
CA ALA A 24 2.35 0.99 5.38
C ALA A 24 1.88 2.16 4.50
N ARG A 25 0.60 2.52 4.60
CA ARG A 25 0.02 3.65 3.86
C ARG A 25 0.64 4.97 4.32
N ALA A 26 0.73 5.19 5.62
CA ALA A 26 1.31 6.41 6.18
C ALA A 26 2.78 6.55 5.78
N HIS A 27 3.55 5.46 5.82
CA HIS A 27 4.95 5.44 5.41
C HIS A 27 5.10 5.79 3.92
N LYS A 28 4.26 5.20 3.06
CA LYS A 28 4.24 5.50 1.62
C LYS A 28 4.06 7.00 1.39
N VAL A 29 3.04 7.60 2.02
CA VAL A 29 2.75 9.03 1.86
C VAL A 29 3.93 9.89 2.33
N TYR A 30 4.53 9.53 3.47
CA TYR A 30 5.67 10.23 4.00
C TYR A 30 6.87 10.22 3.05
N VAL A 31 7.27 9.05 2.54
CA VAL A 31 8.43 8.97 1.66
C VAL A 31 8.18 9.62 0.30
N GLU A 32 6.94 9.59 -0.21
CA GLU A 32 6.57 10.29 -1.43
C GLU A 32 6.74 11.80 -1.26
N GLU A 33 6.27 12.35 -0.15
CA GLU A 33 6.40 13.78 0.14
C GLU A 33 7.85 14.17 0.44
N PHE A 34 8.59 13.32 1.11
CA PHE A 34 9.99 13.57 1.46
C PHE A 34 10.90 13.71 0.23
N ARG A 35 10.46 13.23 -0.94
CA ARG A 35 11.15 13.41 -2.22
C ARG A 35 11.50 14.88 -2.46
N LYS A 36 10.59 15.79 -2.13
CA LYS A 36 10.80 17.25 -2.27
C LYS A 36 11.93 17.74 -1.37
N THR A 37 12.02 17.20 -0.17
CA THR A 37 13.08 17.52 0.78
C THR A 37 14.45 17.03 0.29
N VAL A 38 14.51 15.80 -0.23
CA VAL A 38 15.74 15.25 -0.80
C VAL A 38 16.23 16.14 -1.97
N LYS A 39 15.31 16.53 -2.85
CA LYS A 39 15.63 17.45 -3.96
C LYS A 39 16.21 18.76 -3.45
N ALA A 40 15.54 19.38 -2.47
CA ALA A 40 15.99 20.67 -1.90
C ALA A 40 17.36 20.54 -1.23
N GLN A 41 17.60 19.47 -0.50
CA GLN A 41 18.89 19.20 0.14
C GLN A 41 20.00 19.06 -0.90
N GLN A 42 19.74 18.36 -1.99
CA GLN A 42 20.72 18.17 -3.07
C GLN A 42 20.98 19.46 -3.84
N MET A 43 19.95 20.28 -4.05
CA MET A 43 20.13 21.61 -4.66
C MET A 43 20.99 22.51 -3.77
N ALA A 44 20.79 22.44 -2.45
CA ALA A 44 21.54 23.24 -1.48
C ALA A 44 23.06 22.95 -1.49
N LEU A 45 23.46 21.76 -1.95
CA LEU A 45 24.87 21.39 -2.11
C LEU A 45 25.50 21.98 -3.37
N ARG A 46 24.71 22.60 -4.26
CA ARG A 46 25.14 23.05 -5.59
C ARG A 46 24.79 24.52 -5.83
N LEU A 47 24.91 25.34 -4.80
CA LEU A 47 24.54 26.76 -4.85
C LEU A 47 25.40 27.56 -5.84
N ASN A 48 26.56 27.02 -6.25
CA ASN A 48 27.43 27.61 -7.25
C ASN A 48 26.92 27.47 -8.69
N LEU A 49 25.87 26.65 -8.89
CA LEU A 49 25.29 26.44 -10.21
C LEU A 49 23.98 27.26 -10.37
N PRO A 50 23.61 27.60 -11.63
CA PRO A 50 22.27 28.15 -11.88
C PRO A 50 21.15 27.22 -11.39
N VAL A 51 19.99 27.78 -11.05
CA VAL A 51 18.87 27.03 -10.44
C VAL A 51 18.48 25.81 -11.29
N ASN A 52 18.35 25.96 -12.59
CA ASN A 52 17.99 24.85 -13.48
C ASN A 52 19.04 23.74 -13.49
N ALA A 53 20.31 24.09 -13.36
CA ALA A 53 21.40 23.11 -13.25
C ALA A 53 21.41 22.45 -11.88
N GLN A 54 21.13 23.21 -10.80
CA GLN A 54 20.96 22.64 -9.46
C GLN A 54 19.86 21.58 -9.44
N GLU A 55 18.72 21.86 -10.07
CA GLU A 55 17.60 20.95 -10.15
C GLU A 55 17.94 19.67 -10.92
N ARG A 56 18.55 19.82 -12.10
CA ARG A 56 18.96 18.69 -12.92
C ARG A 56 19.95 17.78 -12.19
N GLU A 57 20.95 18.38 -11.54
CA GLU A 57 21.94 17.64 -10.77
C GLU A 57 21.35 16.97 -9.53
N ALA A 58 20.37 17.62 -8.89
CA ALA A 58 19.66 17.04 -7.76
C ALA A 58 18.90 15.77 -8.16
N TYR A 59 18.19 15.80 -9.27
CA TYR A 59 17.45 14.63 -9.76
C TYR A 59 18.39 13.49 -10.18
N ALA A 60 19.56 13.81 -10.68
CA ALA A 60 20.57 12.83 -11.09
C ALA A 60 21.42 12.32 -9.93
N SER A 61 21.29 12.91 -8.74
CA SER A 61 22.12 12.55 -7.59
C SER A 61 21.84 11.12 -7.10
N GLU A 62 22.87 10.52 -6.53
CA GLU A 62 22.75 9.20 -5.91
C GLU A 62 21.72 9.20 -4.80
N GLU A 63 21.67 10.26 -4.00
CA GLU A 63 20.72 10.39 -2.90
C GLU A 63 19.28 10.40 -3.38
N TYR A 64 19.00 11.12 -4.46
CA TYR A 64 17.65 11.14 -5.05
C TYR A 64 17.28 9.78 -5.61
N GLN A 65 18.22 9.11 -6.31
CA GLN A 65 17.98 7.77 -6.87
C GLN A 65 17.71 6.73 -5.78
N LYS A 66 18.43 6.79 -4.67
CA LYS A 66 18.17 5.93 -3.50
C LYS A 66 16.78 6.18 -2.94
N HIS A 67 16.37 7.43 -2.90
CA HIS A 67 15.04 7.79 -2.39
C HIS A 67 13.93 7.24 -3.29
N LEU A 68 14.12 7.24 -4.61
CA LEU A 68 13.16 6.64 -5.54
C LEU A 68 13.00 5.14 -5.30
N LEU A 69 14.08 4.44 -4.94
CA LEU A 69 14.00 3.03 -4.57
C LEU A 69 13.24 2.83 -3.27
N ALA A 70 13.40 3.74 -2.30
CA ALA A 70 12.64 3.71 -1.06
C ALA A 70 11.14 3.93 -1.30
N ILE A 71 10.78 4.82 -2.23
CA ILE A 71 9.39 5.04 -2.64
C ILE A 71 8.82 3.77 -3.28
N LYS A 72 9.57 3.15 -4.18
CA LYS A 72 9.17 1.92 -4.84
C LYS A 72 8.84 0.82 -3.81
N ASP A 73 9.71 0.65 -2.82
CA ASP A 73 9.52 -0.33 -1.77
C ASP A 73 8.29 -0.02 -0.91
N ALA A 74 8.11 1.25 -0.53
CA ALA A 74 6.97 1.69 0.26
C ALA A 74 5.64 1.48 -0.49
N VAL A 75 5.61 1.75 -1.79
CA VAL A 75 4.45 1.51 -2.65
C VAL A 75 4.13 0.01 -2.70
N TYR A 76 5.15 -0.82 -2.85
CA TYR A 76 4.97 -2.27 -2.85
C TYR A 76 4.35 -2.76 -1.55
N GLN A 77 4.85 -2.30 -0.40
CA GLN A 77 4.33 -2.70 0.90
C GLN A 77 2.87 -2.25 1.09
N ASP A 78 2.54 -1.04 0.69
CA ASP A 78 1.17 -0.52 0.74
C ASP A 78 0.23 -1.35 -0.13
N GLU A 79 0.62 -1.64 -1.37
CA GLU A 79 -0.17 -2.44 -2.30
C GLU A 79 -0.33 -3.88 -1.83
N LEU A 80 0.71 -4.47 -1.25
CA LEU A 80 0.66 -5.82 -0.71
C LEU A 80 -0.41 -5.94 0.39
N ASN A 81 -0.42 -4.98 1.32
CA ASN A 81 -1.43 -4.95 2.38
C ASN A 81 -2.82 -4.67 1.82
N ARG A 82 -2.94 -3.74 0.88
CA ARG A 82 -4.23 -3.39 0.27
C ARG A 82 -4.87 -4.58 -0.44
N TRP A 83 -4.10 -5.27 -1.29
CA TRP A 83 -4.62 -6.41 -2.04
C TRP A 83 -4.92 -7.61 -1.13
N GLY A 84 -4.15 -7.80 -0.06
CA GLY A 84 -4.45 -8.81 0.94
C GLY A 84 -5.79 -8.55 1.62
N MET A 85 -6.07 -7.31 1.99
CA MET A 85 -7.34 -6.93 2.62
C MET A 85 -8.51 -7.04 1.63
N VAL A 86 -8.30 -6.68 0.37
CA VAL A 86 -9.30 -6.85 -0.70
C VAL A 86 -9.64 -8.33 -0.89
N ALA A 87 -8.63 -9.19 -0.92
CA ALA A 87 -8.84 -10.64 -1.07
C ALA A 87 -9.65 -11.21 0.09
N ALA A 88 -9.32 -10.82 1.33
CA ALA A 88 -10.03 -11.27 2.52
C ALA A 88 -11.50 -10.80 2.51
N THR A 89 -11.72 -9.53 2.17
CA THR A 89 -13.07 -8.96 2.08
C THR A 89 -13.89 -9.66 0.99
N SER A 90 -13.29 -9.92 -0.16
CA SER A 90 -13.96 -10.61 -1.26
C SER A 90 -14.37 -12.03 -0.91
N LEU A 91 -13.53 -12.73 -0.14
CA LEU A 91 -13.84 -14.07 0.33
C LEU A 91 -15.04 -14.07 1.28
N ILE A 92 -15.09 -13.11 2.19
CA ILE A 92 -16.20 -12.94 3.13
C ILE A 92 -17.51 -12.64 2.38
N GLU A 93 -17.45 -11.74 1.39
CA GLU A 93 -18.62 -11.40 0.58
C GLU A 93 -19.14 -12.60 -0.22
N ALA A 94 -18.25 -13.39 -0.81
CA ALA A 94 -18.60 -14.59 -1.54
C ALA A 94 -19.26 -15.63 -0.61
N TRP A 95 -18.74 -15.80 0.60
CA TRP A 95 -19.32 -16.68 1.61
C TRP A 95 -20.73 -16.25 1.99
N ARG A 96 -20.94 -14.94 2.22
CA ARG A 96 -22.26 -14.39 2.55
C ARG A 96 -23.27 -14.66 1.44
N THR A 97 -22.86 -14.49 0.19
CA THR A 97 -23.69 -14.75 -0.99
C THR A 97 -24.09 -16.25 -1.07
N GLN A 98 -23.12 -17.13 -0.86
CA GLN A 98 -23.37 -18.58 -0.86
C GLN A 98 -24.37 -18.98 0.23
N ASN A 99 -24.22 -18.44 1.44
CA ASN A 99 -25.12 -18.72 2.54
C ASN A 99 -26.54 -18.19 2.29
N ALA A 100 -26.67 -17.00 1.71
CA ALA A 100 -27.94 -16.43 1.34
C ALA A 100 -28.63 -17.30 0.28
N ASN A 101 -27.90 -17.76 -0.72
CA ASN A 101 -28.44 -18.63 -1.76
C ASN A 101 -28.89 -19.99 -1.20
N SER A 102 -28.06 -20.58 -0.34
CA SER A 102 -28.42 -21.86 0.33
C SER A 102 -29.69 -21.75 1.15
N ARG A 103 -29.84 -20.66 1.92
CA ARG A 103 -31.04 -20.42 2.71
C ARG A 103 -32.27 -20.23 1.82
N SER A 104 -32.15 -19.51 0.72
CA SER A 104 -33.21 -19.29 -0.25
C SER A 104 -33.66 -20.61 -0.88
N GLN A 105 -32.71 -21.45 -1.29
CA GLN A 105 -33.02 -22.79 -1.84
C GLN A 105 -33.72 -23.68 -0.80
N GLY A 106 -33.25 -23.65 0.43
CA GLY A 106 -33.87 -24.39 1.51
C GLY A 106 -35.34 -23.98 1.76
N LYS A 107 -35.65 -22.70 1.65
CA LYS A 107 -37.02 -22.20 1.81
C LYS A 107 -37.94 -22.61 0.68
N MET A 108 -37.39 -22.84 -0.50
CA MET A 108 -38.19 -23.24 -1.68
C MET A 108 -38.54 -24.72 -1.69
N GLN A 109 -37.91 -25.54 -0.87
CA GLN A 109 -38.14 -26.95 -0.73
C GLN A 109 -39.13 -27.23 0.41
#